data_1385f0fee1bf196b02faf6e52f41f7a1
#
_entry.id   1385f0fee1bf196b02faf6e52f41f7a1
#
_cell.length_a   1.000
_cell.length_b   1.000
_cell.length_c   1.000
_cell.angle_alpha   90.00
_cell.angle_beta   90.00
_cell.angle_gamma   90.00
#
_symmetry.space_group_name_H-M   'P 1'
#
loop_
_entity.id
_entity.type
_entity.pdbx_description
1 polymer ?
#
loop_
_entity_poly.entity_id
_entity_poly.type
_entity_poly.pdbx_seq_one_letter_code
_entity_poly.pdbx_strand_id
1 'polypeptide(L)'
;SAKYDFAKYSEIDFGKTPRAMADDILNVLLVEGKVVKIAEDMYTLTEYMEEAKNIIREKLAEDPVITIAQVRDIFATSRKSAKPILEYMDSIKVTKKVGAESERVAY
;
A
#
# COMPACT_ATOMS: atom_id res chain seq x y z
N SER A 1 10.69 -7.60 1.27
CA SER A 1 9.69 -8.65 1.07
C SER A 1 8.85 -8.38 -0.17
N ALA A 2 8.66 -9.38 -1.00
CA ALA A 2 7.84 -9.27 -2.20
C ALA A 2 6.39 -8.88 -1.88
N LYS A 3 5.90 -9.21 -0.69
CA LYS A 3 4.54 -8.92 -0.25
C LYS A 3 4.23 -7.42 -0.23
N TYR A 4 5.20 -6.61 0.15
CA TYR A 4 5.05 -5.16 0.25
C TYR A 4 5.93 -4.41 -0.74
N ASP A 5 6.44 -5.08 -1.75
CA ASP A 5 7.17 -4.47 -2.85
C ASP A 5 6.23 -4.37 -4.05
N PHE A 6 5.83 -3.15 -4.39
CA PHE A 6 4.81 -2.93 -5.40
C PHE A 6 5.43 -2.46 -6.72
N ALA A 7 5.05 -3.12 -7.81
CA ALA A 7 5.38 -2.67 -9.15
C ALA A 7 4.16 -1.97 -9.75
N LYS A 8 4.39 -1.10 -10.71
CA LYS A 8 3.28 -0.52 -11.46
C LYS A 8 2.61 -1.60 -12.28
N TYR A 9 1.28 -1.63 -12.28
CA TYR A 9 0.52 -2.63 -13.00
C TYR A 9 0.88 -2.66 -14.49
N SER A 10 1.06 -1.49 -15.09
CA SER A 10 1.42 -1.38 -16.52
C SER A 10 2.79 -1.96 -16.83
N GLU A 11 3.67 -2.11 -15.83
CA GLU A 11 5.01 -2.67 -16.00
C GLU A 11 5.08 -4.16 -15.74
N ILE A 12 3.98 -4.78 -15.28
CA ILE A 12 3.96 -6.20 -14.96
C ILE A 12 3.92 -7.02 -16.26
N ASP A 13 4.79 -8.04 -16.32
CA ASP A 13 4.82 -9.00 -17.42
C ASP A 13 3.88 -10.15 -17.07
N PHE A 14 2.80 -10.28 -17.82
CA PHE A 14 1.82 -11.36 -17.65
C PHE A 14 2.13 -12.60 -18.52
N GLY A 15 3.31 -12.64 -19.10
CA GLY A 15 3.70 -13.75 -19.97
C GLY A 15 2.79 -13.86 -21.20
N LYS A 16 2.16 -15.03 -21.38
CA LYS A 16 1.28 -15.27 -22.53
C LYS A 16 -0.14 -14.75 -22.34
N THR A 17 -0.49 -14.24 -21.16
CA THR A 17 -1.83 -13.73 -20.92
C THR A 17 -2.01 -12.36 -21.58
N PRO A 18 -3.03 -12.19 -22.44
CA PRO A 18 -3.28 -10.88 -23.04
C PRO A 18 -3.59 -9.83 -21.97
N ARG A 19 -3.12 -8.59 -22.19
CA ARG A 19 -3.34 -7.49 -21.26
C ARG A 19 -4.85 -7.27 -21.01
N ALA A 20 -5.68 -7.36 -22.04
CA ALA A 20 -7.11 -7.17 -21.91
C ALA A 20 -7.73 -8.18 -20.92
N MET A 21 -7.28 -9.44 -20.95
CA MET A 21 -7.74 -10.45 -20.02
C MET A 21 -7.29 -10.14 -18.60
N ALA A 22 -6.05 -9.72 -18.43
CA ALA A 22 -5.53 -9.33 -17.12
C ALA A 22 -6.31 -8.15 -16.55
N ASP A 23 -6.65 -7.16 -17.38
CA ASP A 23 -7.45 -6.00 -16.96
C ASP A 23 -8.86 -6.42 -16.52
N ASP A 24 -9.48 -7.36 -17.24
CA ASP A 24 -10.81 -7.87 -16.85
C ASP A 24 -10.77 -8.57 -15.50
N ILE A 25 -9.75 -9.40 -15.27
CA ILE A 25 -9.56 -10.09 -14.00
C ILE A 25 -9.35 -9.09 -12.87
N LEU A 26 -8.51 -8.08 -13.10
CA LEU A 26 -8.27 -7.04 -12.11
C LEU A 26 -9.56 -6.30 -11.75
N ASN A 27 -10.36 -5.95 -12.75
CA ASN A 27 -11.64 -5.26 -12.52
C ASN A 27 -12.59 -6.10 -11.67
N VAL A 28 -12.68 -7.40 -11.93
CA VAL A 28 -13.49 -8.32 -11.13
C VAL A 28 -13.03 -8.33 -9.68
N LEU A 29 -11.72 -8.43 -9.46
CA LEU A 29 -11.14 -8.46 -8.11
C LEU A 29 -11.38 -7.14 -7.36
N LEU A 30 -11.32 -6.01 -8.06
CA LEU A 30 -11.61 -4.71 -7.48
C LEU A 30 -13.08 -4.60 -7.07
N VAL A 31 -13.99 -5.04 -7.92
CA VAL A 31 -15.43 -5.02 -7.63
C VAL A 31 -15.76 -5.93 -6.45
N GLU A 32 -15.10 -7.09 -6.36
CA GLU A 32 -15.31 -8.02 -5.26
C GLU A 32 -14.61 -7.59 -3.97
N GLY A 33 -13.80 -6.53 -4.01
CA GLY A 33 -13.09 -6.03 -2.83
C GLY A 33 -11.91 -6.88 -2.41
N LYS A 34 -11.43 -7.78 -3.27
CA LYS A 34 -10.27 -8.64 -2.98
C LYS A 34 -8.94 -7.95 -3.26
N VAL A 35 -8.96 -6.90 -4.05
CA VAL A 35 -7.80 -6.10 -4.43
C VAL A 35 -8.16 -4.63 -4.22
N VAL A 36 -7.18 -3.83 -3.82
CA VAL A 36 -7.35 -2.38 -3.66
C VAL A 36 -6.28 -1.64 -4.47
N LYS A 37 -6.63 -0.47 -4.93
CA LYS A 37 -5.68 0.46 -5.56
C LYS A 37 -5.03 1.27 -4.44
N ILE A 38 -3.72 1.21 -4.33
CA ILE A 38 -2.98 1.91 -3.26
C ILE A 38 -2.30 3.18 -3.74
N ALA A 39 -2.07 3.29 -5.05
CA ALA A 39 -1.52 4.48 -5.69
C ALA A 39 -1.81 4.37 -7.18
N GLU A 40 -1.46 5.40 -7.94
CA GLU A 40 -1.66 5.37 -9.38
C GLU A 40 -0.94 4.16 -9.99
N ASP A 41 -1.68 3.33 -10.71
CA ASP A 41 -1.17 2.14 -11.37
C ASP A 41 -0.56 1.10 -10.41
N MET A 42 -0.93 1.14 -9.12
CA MET A 42 -0.45 0.18 -8.11
C MET A 42 -1.61 -0.47 -7.38
N TYR A 43 -1.60 -1.80 -7.33
CA TYR A 43 -2.66 -2.60 -6.71
C TYR A 43 -2.07 -3.69 -5.84
N THR A 44 -2.80 -4.09 -4.81
CA THR A 44 -2.40 -5.20 -3.96
C THR A 44 -3.63 -5.86 -3.37
N LEU A 45 -3.43 -7.00 -2.70
CA LEU A 45 -4.53 -7.70 -2.05
C LEU A 45 -5.07 -6.89 -0.87
N THR A 46 -6.38 -6.85 -0.75
CA THR A 46 -7.04 -6.15 0.35
C THR A 46 -6.57 -6.67 1.69
N GLU A 47 -6.39 -8.00 1.83
CA GLU A 47 -5.92 -8.59 3.07
C GLU A 47 -4.53 -8.11 3.48
N TYR A 48 -3.65 -7.81 2.51
CA TYR A 48 -2.32 -7.27 2.82
C TYR A 48 -2.43 -5.87 3.39
N MET A 49 -3.34 -5.05 2.88
CA MET A 49 -3.54 -3.70 3.39
C MET A 49 -4.24 -3.70 4.75
N GLU A 50 -5.12 -4.66 5.01
CA GLU A 50 -5.72 -4.82 6.33
C GLU A 50 -4.66 -5.19 7.37
N GLU A 51 -3.75 -6.10 7.02
CA GLU A 51 -2.62 -6.46 7.87
C GLU A 51 -1.71 -5.26 8.11
N ALA A 52 -1.39 -4.52 7.03
CA ALA A 52 -0.56 -3.32 7.13
C ALA A 52 -1.19 -2.27 8.03
N LYS A 53 -2.51 -2.08 7.93
CA LYS A 53 -3.25 -1.16 8.77
C LYS A 53 -3.11 -1.50 10.24
N ASN A 54 -3.25 -2.78 10.59
CA ASN A 54 -3.11 -3.22 11.97
C ASN A 54 -1.70 -3.01 12.49
N ILE A 55 -0.69 -3.30 11.67
CA ILE A 55 0.72 -3.10 12.03
C ILE A 55 0.99 -1.61 12.30
N ILE A 56 0.50 -0.73 11.43
CA ILE A 56 0.70 0.71 11.58
C ILE A 56 -0.03 1.23 12.83
N ARG A 57 -1.24 0.76 13.10
CA ARG A 57 -1.97 1.14 14.30
C ARG A 57 -1.26 0.73 15.58
N GLU A 58 -0.69 -0.47 15.60
CA GLU A 58 0.11 -0.93 16.74
C GLU A 58 1.34 -0.05 16.94
N LYS A 59 2.01 0.30 15.85
CA LYS A 59 3.19 1.16 15.92
C LYS A 59 2.83 2.55 16.45
N LEU A 60 1.72 3.12 16.02
CA LEU A 60 1.26 4.42 16.47
C LEU A 60 0.77 4.40 17.93
N ALA A 61 0.38 3.23 18.44
CA ALA A 61 0.05 3.09 19.85
C ALA A 61 1.29 3.17 20.74
N GLU A 62 2.46 2.78 20.22
CA GLU A 62 3.73 2.83 20.93
C GLU A 62 4.45 4.16 20.74
N ASP A 63 4.31 4.76 19.55
CA ASP A 63 5.04 5.95 19.14
C ASP A 63 4.08 6.88 18.41
N PRO A 64 3.91 8.13 18.85
CA PRO A 64 2.91 9.03 18.25
C PRO A 64 3.16 9.38 16.79
N VAL A 65 4.39 9.15 16.29
CA VAL A 65 4.77 9.52 14.92
C VAL A 65 5.38 8.33 14.20
N ILE A 66 5.02 8.15 12.93
CA ILE A 66 5.65 7.16 12.06
C ILE A 66 6.17 7.84 10.80
N THR A 67 7.36 7.43 10.33
CA THR A 67 8.02 8.01 9.16
C THR A 67 8.06 7.00 8.02
N ILE A 68 8.35 7.48 6.80
CA ILE A 68 8.55 6.59 5.65
C ILE A 68 9.70 5.61 5.91
N ALA A 69 10.78 6.06 6.55
CA ALA A 69 11.92 5.20 6.88
C ALA A 69 11.49 4.06 7.81
N GLN A 70 10.67 4.35 8.81
CA GLN A 70 10.14 3.34 9.72
C GLN A 70 9.23 2.35 8.99
N VAL A 71 8.36 2.82 8.10
CA VAL A 71 7.48 1.96 7.30
C VAL A 71 8.30 1.04 6.41
N ARG A 72 9.33 1.59 5.76
CA ARG A 72 10.25 0.80 4.94
C ARG A 72 10.85 -0.34 5.75
N ASP A 73 11.29 -0.07 6.97
CA ASP A 73 11.93 -1.07 7.82
C ASP A 73 10.91 -2.08 8.37
N ILE A 74 9.76 -1.61 8.81
CA ILE A 74 8.70 -2.47 9.36
C ILE A 74 8.21 -3.49 8.33
N PHE A 75 8.00 -3.04 7.09
CA PHE A 75 7.50 -3.91 6.02
C PHE A 75 8.61 -4.52 5.17
N ALA A 76 9.87 -4.32 5.53
CA ALA A 76 11.03 -4.84 4.80
C ALA A 76 10.93 -4.52 3.30
N THR A 77 10.63 -3.27 2.97
CA THR A 77 10.43 -2.83 1.59
C THR A 77 11.31 -1.63 1.27
N SER A 78 11.12 -1.06 0.09
CA SER A 78 11.83 0.14 -0.33
C SER A 78 11.02 1.39 -0.04
N ARG A 79 11.67 2.56 -0.09
CA ARG A 79 10.99 3.84 0.05
C ARG A 79 9.92 4.03 -1.04
N LYS A 80 10.18 3.50 -2.23
CA LYS A 80 9.25 3.55 -3.37
C LYS A 80 7.91 2.89 -3.04
N SER A 81 7.93 1.81 -2.26
CA SER A 81 6.71 1.10 -1.86
C SER A 81 6.16 1.58 -0.52
N ALA A 82 7.03 2.06 0.39
CA ALA A 82 6.61 2.57 1.70
C ALA A 82 5.71 3.81 1.57
N LYS A 83 6.04 4.70 0.64
CA LYS A 83 5.25 5.91 0.43
C LYS A 83 3.80 5.62 0.03
N PRO A 84 3.54 4.74 -0.97
CA PRO A 84 2.16 4.37 -1.30
C PRO A 84 1.38 3.76 -0.14
N ILE A 85 2.03 2.98 0.72
CA ILE A 85 1.39 2.41 1.91
C ILE A 85 0.86 3.53 2.79
N LEU A 86 1.70 4.52 3.10
CA LEU A 86 1.28 5.65 3.94
C LEU A 86 0.21 6.51 3.27
N GLU A 87 0.32 6.76 1.99
CA GLU A 87 -0.68 7.52 1.26
C GLU A 87 -2.03 6.81 1.24
N TYR A 88 -2.02 5.48 1.12
CA TYR A 88 -3.25 4.69 1.22
C TYR A 88 -3.85 4.82 2.63
N MET A 89 -3.03 4.71 3.67
CA MET A 89 -3.51 4.86 5.05
C MET A 89 -4.10 6.23 5.30
N ASP A 90 -3.52 7.29 4.71
CA ASP A 90 -4.09 8.63 4.76
C ASP A 90 -5.48 8.66 4.13
N SER A 91 -5.64 7.98 3.00
CA SER A 91 -6.90 7.99 2.25
C SER A 91 -8.04 7.28 2.99
N ILE A 92 -7.72 6.28 3.79
CA ILE A 92 -8.72 5.55 4.60
C ILE A 92 -8.78 6.06 6.05
N LYS A 93 -8.12 7.17 6.32
CA LYS A 93 -8.16 7.87 7.62
C LYS A 93 -7.60 7.06 8.78
N VAL A 94 -6.58 6.27 8.51
CA VAL A 94 -5.79 5.59 9.55
C VAL A 94 -4.69 6.51 10.04
N THR A 95 -4.07 7.26 9.11
CA THR A 95 -3.00 8.20 9.41
C THR A 95 -3.32 9.57 8.84
N LYS A 96 -2.55 10.55 9.31
CA LYS A 96 -2.63 11.93 8.84
C LYS A 96 -1.22 12.48 8.70
N LYS A 97 -0.93 13.11 7.56
CA LYS A 97 0.36 13.73 7.31
C LYS A 97 0.50 15.00 8.14
N VAL A 98 1.67 15.19 8.76
CA VAL A 98 1.96 16.39 9.56
C VAL A 98 3.28 17.01 9.12
N GLY A 99 3.37 18.32 9.17
CA GLY A 99 4.57 19.07 8.85
C GLY A 99 4.96 18.99 7.38
N ALA A 100 6.16 19.44 7.07
CA ALA A 100 6.73 19.43 5.73
C ALA A 100 7.37 18.09 5.38
N GLU A 101 7.67 17.27 6.39
CA GLU A 101 8.25 15.96 6.21
C GLU A 101 7.17 14.93 5.95
N SER A 102 7.59 13.72 5.62
CA SER A 102 6.65 12.62 5.36
C SER A 102 6.24 11.89 6.62
N GLU A 103 6.16 12.62 7.73
CA GLU A 103 5.74 12.07 9.01
C GLU A 103 4.23 11.90 9.07
N ARG A 104 3.78 10.88 9.78
CA ARG A 104 2.36 10.59 9.98
C ARG A 104 2.06 10.41 11.45
N VAL A 105 0.86 10.83 11.83
CA VAL A 105 0.29 10.58 13.16
C VAL A 105 -1.02 9.84 12.98
N ALA A 106 -1.58 9.32 14.07
CA ALA A 106 -2.91 8.71 14.03
C ALA A 106 -3.94 9.75 13.61
N TYR A 107 -4.86 9.35 12.75
CA TYR A 107 -5.93 10.24 12.29
C TYR A 107 -6.90 10.64 13.44
#